data_5160047f957dd1f38e30ca96e8b05857
#
_entry.id   5160047f957dd1f38e30ca96e8b05857
#
_cell.length_a   1.000
_cell.length_b   1.000
_cell.length_c   1.000
_cell.angle_alpha   90.00
_cell.angle_beta   90.00
_cell.angle_gamma   90.00
#
_symmetry.space_group_name_H-M   'P 1'
#
loop_
_entity.id
_entity.type
_entity.pdbx_description
1 polymer ?
#
loop_
_entity_poly.entity_id
_entity_poly.type
_entity_poly.pdbx_seq_one_letter_code
_entity_poly.pdbx_strand_id
1 'polypeptide(L)'
;FIHILWKCIFLVLPCTLLAQERASLGHWIAEDQSGMMDFTIREDTLELIVPEGLTLWYKDRLTGDYEISYHICMVMNGGEHDRLSDMNCFWAANDPKHPGKLLARSTWRNGIFRNYNTLNLFYVGYGGNDNTTTRFRRYYGQFYDIDEARIKPLIKEYTDPVHLLKPNRWYHI
;
A
#
# COMPACT_ATOMS: atom_id res chain seq x y z
N PHE A 1 -8.13 -14.14 -8.11
CA PHE A 1 -7.68 -12.78 -8.54
C PHE A 1 -8.37 -11.76 -7.66
N ILE A 2 -7.60 -10.82 -7.10
CA ILE A 2 -8.15 -9.74 -6.26
C ILE A 2 -8.10 -8.46 -7.08
N HIS A 3 -9.27 -7.84 -7.27
CA HIS A 3 -9.37 -6.52 -7.88
C HIS A 3 -9.42 -5.46 -6.79
N ILE A 4 -8.54 -4.47 -6.84
CA ILE A 4 -8.48 -3.37 -5.87
C ILE A 4 -8.94 -2.09 -6.57
N LEU A 5 -10.07 -1.56 -6.12
CA LEU A 5 -10.65 -0.30 -6.58
C LEU A 5 -10.54 0.77 -5.49
N TRP A 6 -10.01 1.93 -5.84
CA TRP A 6 -9.82 3.05 -4.92
C TRP A 6 -10.84 4.15 -5.23
N LYS A 7 -11.83 4.34 -4.36
CA LYS A 7 -12.94 5.28 -4.57
C LYS A 7 -13.24 6.15 -3.36
N CYS A 8 -13.62 7.41 -3.60
CA CYS A 8 -14.24 8.28 -2.60
C CYS A 8 -15.70 8.51 -2.97
N ILE A 9 -16.65 8.01 -2.17
CA ILE A 9 -18.08 8.35 -2.26
C ILE A 9 -18.61 8.62 -0.86
N PHE A 10 -19.21 9.80 -0.66
CA PHE A 10 -20.00 10.11 0.53
C PHE A 10 -21.47 9.82 0.28
N LEU A 11 -22.09 9.00 1.14
CA LEU A 11 -23.54 8.95 1.31
C LEU A 11 -23.86 9.10 2.80
N VAL A 12 -24.54 10.20 3.12
CA VAL A 12 -25.05 10.45 4.48
C VAL A 12 -26.37 9.69 4.63
N LEU A 13 -26.45 8.71 5.52
CA LEU A 13 -27.68 8.06 5.94
C LEU A 13 -27.85 8.15 7.46
N PRO A 14 -29.08 8.30 7.97
CA PRO A 14 -29.34 8.58 9.37
C PRO A 14 -29.05 7.35 10.26
N CYS A 15 -28.57 7.67 11.45
CA CYS A 15 -28.19 6.79 12.53
C CYS A 15 -29.30 5.83 12.94
N THR A 16 -29.21 4.56 12.53
CA THR A 16 -29.82 3.45 13.24
C THR A 16 -28.68 2.52 13.67
N LEU A 17 -28.51 2.38 15.00
CA LEU A 17 -27.55 1.48 15.63
C LEU A 17 -27.88 0.03 15.22
N LEU A 18 -27.30 -0.42 14.12
CA LEU A 18 -27.03 -1.83 13.89
C LEU A 18 -25.50 -1.94 13.94
N ALA A 19 -24.98 -2.69 14.89
CA ALA A 19 -23.59 -3.09 14.89
C ALA A 19 -23.34 -3.86 13.59
N GLN A 20 -22.94 -3.13 12.56
CA GLN A 20 -22.47 -3.73 11.31
C GLN A 20 -21.17 -4.42 11.70
N GLU A 21 -21.16 -5.76 11.68
CA GLU A 21 -19.90 -6.50 11.76
C GLU A 21 -18.98 -5.88 10.73
N ARG A 22 -17.92 -5.23 11.20
CA ARG A 22 -16.88 -4.70 10.31
C ARG A 22 -16.39 -5.86 9.47
N ALA A 23 -16.65 -5.82 8.18
CA ALA A 23 -16.15 -6.83 7.26
C ALA A 23 -14.66 -6.98 7.53
N SER A 24 -14.23 -8.19 7.81
CA SER A 24 -12.82 -8.46 8.12
C SER A 24 -12.03 -8.41 6.81
N LEU A 25 -10.90 -7.71 6.80
CA LEU A 25 -9.93 -7.79 5.70
C LEU A 25 -9.29 -9.20 5.57
N GLY A 26 -9.76 -10.18 6.33
CA GLY A 26 -9.36 -11.58 6.25
C GLY A 26 -7.87 -11.78 6.48
N HIS A 27 -7.15 -12.16 5.42
CA HIS A 27 -5.71 -12.42 5.47
C HIS A 27 -4.82 -11.16 5.47
N TRP A 28 -5.39 -9.96 5.61
CA TRP A 28 -4.64 -8.71 5.56
C TRP A 28 -4.59 -8.01 6.91
N ILE A 29 -3.47 -7.35 7.18
CA ILE A 29 -3.32 -6.37 8.26
C ILE A 29 -3.20 -5.00 7.62
N ALA A 30 -4.07 -4.09 8.02
CA ALA A 30 -4.02 -2.69 7.63
C ALA A 30 -3.14 -1.91 8.62
N GLU A 31 -2.17 -1.18 8.07
CA GLU A 31 -1.45 -0.11 8.73
C GLU A 31 -1.99 1.20 8.15
N ASP A 32 -2.89 1.85 8.88
CA ASP A 32 -3.66 3.02 8.45
C ASP A 32 -3.26 4.24 9.28
N GLN A 33 -2.60 5.20 8.63
CA GLN A 33 -2.08 6.40 9.27
C GLN A 33 -3.20 7.31 9.79
N SER A 34 -4.29 7.43 9.05
CA SER A 34 -5.43 8.26 9.41
C SER A 34 -6.30 7.66 10.53
N GLY A 35 -6.33 6.32 10.62
CA GLY A 35 -7.32 5.59 11.40
C GLY A 35 -8.75 5.72 10.87
N MET A 36 -8.92 6.28 9.66
CA MET A 36 -10.22 6.57 9.03
C MET A 36 -10.39 5.86 7.68
N MET A 37 -9.50 4.92 7.36
CA MET A 37 -9.68 4.09 6.16
C MET A 37 -11.04 3.42 6.18
N ASP A 38 -11.75 3.50 5.06
CA ASP A 38 -12.96 2.73 4.82
C ASP A 38 -12.76 1.75 3.66
N PHE A 39 -13.51 0.66 3.65
CA PHE A 39 -13.41 -0.33 2.60
C PHE A 39 -14.72 -1.05 2.32
N THR A 40 -14.87 -1.46 1.08
CA THR A 40 -15.98 -2.31 0.64
C THR A 40 -15.41 -3.47 -0.17
N ILE A 41 -15.91 -4.68 0.12
CA ILE A 41 -15.59 -5.88 -0.66
C ILE A 41 -16.83 -6.20 -1.51
N ARG A 42 -16.64 -6.30 -2.82
CA ARG A 42 -17.68 -6.71 -3.78
C ARG A 42 -17.11 -7.80 -4.68
N GLU A 43 -17.63 -9.00 -4.53
CA GLU A 43 -17.14 -10.18 -5.24
C GLU A 43 -15.63 -10.37 -4.96
N ASP A 44 -14.77 -10.18 -5.96
CA ASP A 44 -13.31 -10.29 -5.88
C ASP A 44 -12.58 -8.92 -5.84
N THR A 45 -13.35 -7.83 -5.69
CA THR A 45 -12.84 -6.46 -5.70
C THR A 45 -12.86 -5.87 -4.30
N LEU A 46 -11.70 -5.38 -3.84
CA LEU A 46 -11.54 -4.56 -2.65
C LEU A 46 -11.47 -3.09 -3.06
N GLU A 47 -12.48 -2.31 -2.65
CA GLU A 47 -12.52 -0.86 -2.80
C GLU A 47 -12.07 -0.21 -1.50
N LEU A 48 -11.14 0.75 -1.59
CA LEU A 48 -10.55 1.44 -0.44
C LEU A 48 -10.73 2.94 -0.53
N ILE A 49 -11.12 3.57 0.57
CA ILE A 49 -11.06 5.02 0.78
C ILE A 49 -9.97 5.28 1.79
N VAL A 50 -8.94 6.02 1.40
CA VAL A 50 -7.72 6.19 2.19
C VAL A 50 -7.35 7.65 2.30
N PRO A 51 -7.65 8.30 3.46
CA PRO A 51 -7.34 9.73 3.66
C PRO A 51 -5.84 10.02 3.72
N GLU A 52 -5.05 9.09 4.28
CA GLU A 52 -3.60 9.24 4.44
C GLU A 52 -2.87 7.97 4.00
N GLY A 53 -1.65 7.73 4.52
CA GLY A 53 -0.87 6.54 4.20
C GLY A 53 -1.55 5.24 4.65
N LEU A 54 -1.61 4.26 3.76
CA LEU A 54 -2.11 2.92 4.03
C LEU A 54 -1.14 1.88 3.50
N THR A 55 -0.92 0.83 4.28
CA THR A 55 -0.27 -0.40 3.81
C THR A 55 -1.09 -1.60 4.23
N LEU A 56 -1.40 -2.48 3.30
CA LEU A 56 -2.00 -3.77 3.55
C LEU A 56 -0.91 -4.85 3.52
N TRP A 57 -0.69 -5.52 4.65
CA TRP A 57 0.21 -6.66 4.74
C TRP A 57 -0.54 -7.97 4.66
N TYR A 58 -0.13 -8.84 3.74
CA TYR A 58 -0.60 -10.21 3.72
C TYR A 58 -0.03 -10.97 4.93
N LYS A 59 -0.89 -11.61 5.73
CA LYS A 59 -0.52 -12.24 7.02
C LYS A 59 0.31 -13.50 6.84
N ASP A 60 -0.01 -14.28 5.82
CA ASP A 60 0.60 -15.58 5.63
C ASP A 60 1.98 -15.43 5.00
N ARG A 61 2.94 -16.20 5.50
CA ARG A 61 4.28 -16.19 4.99
C ARG A 61 4.36 -16.95 3.67
N LEU A 62 4.80 -16.29 2.61
CA LEU A 62 5.14 -16.94 1.34
C LEU A 62 6.55 -17.53 1.44
N THR A 63 6.73 -18.77 1.00
CA THR A 63 8.01 -19.51 1.01
C THR A 63 8.20 -20.27 -0.30
N GLY A 64 9.47 -20.52 -0.67
CA GLY A 64 9.80 -21.12 -1.96
C GLY A 64 9.65 -20.11 -3.10
N ASP A 65 9.46 -20.61 -4.30
CA ASP A 65 9.19 -19.80 -5.49
C ASP A 65 7.72 -19.38 -5.46
N TYR A 66 7.44 -18.08 -5.66
CA TYR A 66 6.08 -17.55 -5.68
C TYR A 66 5.94 -16.45 -6.72
N GLU A 67 4.74 -16.27 -7.19
CA GLU A 67 4.31 -15.17 -8.04
C GLU A 67 3.28 -14.33 -7.28
N ILE A 68 3.38 -13.01 -7.41
CA ILE A 68 2.40 -12.05 -6.87
C ILE A 68 1.79 -11.35 -8.08
N SER A 69 0.50 -11.56 -8.30
CA SER A 69 -0.23 -10.94 -9.40
C SER A 69 -1.55 -10.37 -8.89
N TYR A 70 -1.87 -9.14 -9.31
CA TYR A 70 -3.10 -8.46 -8.90
C TYR A 70 -3.51 -7.41 -9.93
N HIS A 71 -4.80 -7.01 -9.88
CA HIS A 71 -5.29 -5.86 -10.62
C HIS A 71 -5.50 -4.68 -9.68
N ILE A 72 -5.17 -3.48 -10.14
CA ILE A 72 -5.31 -2.27 -9.34
C ILE A 72 -5.71 -1.10 -10.21
N CYS A 73 -6.57 -0.22 -9.68
CA CYS A 73 -7.03 1.00 -10.32
C CYS A 73 -6.98 2.16 -9.33
N MET A 74 -6.38 3.28 -9.74
CA MET A 74 -6.43 4.54 -9.01
C MET A 74 -7.66 5.32 -9.50
N VAL A 75 -8.70 5.36 -8.66
CA VAL A 75 -9.98 6.01 -9.01
C VAL A 75 -9.86 7.51 -8.78
N MET A 76 -10.19 8.29 -9.81
CA MET A 76 -10.13 9.74 -9.82
C MET A 76 -11.48 10.27 -10.31
N ASN A 77 -12.43 10.41 -9.39
CA ASN A 77 -13.80 10.84 -9.66
C ASN A 77 -14.14 12.21 -9.03
N GLY A 78 -13.12 12.94 -8.53
CA GLY A 78 -13.29 14.23 -7.86
C GLY A 78 -13.62 14.11 -6.36
N GLY A 79 -13.29 12.96 -5.74
CA GLY A 79 -13.40 12.77 -4.29
C GLY A 79 -12.31 13.56 -3.53
N GLU A 80 -12.58 13.86 -2.27
CA GLU A 80 -11.69 14.65 -1.40
C GLU A 80 -10.29 14.02 -1.26
N HIS A 81 -10.21 12.69 -1.30
CA HIS A 81 -8.96 11.92 -1.10
C HIS A 81 -8.41 11.34 -2.41
N ASP A 82 -8.97 11.75 -3.57
CA ASP A 82 -8.48 11.28 -4.85
C ASP A 82 -7.06 11.77 -5.09
N ARG A 83 -6.15 10.82 -5.30
CA ARG A 83 -4.75 11.11 -5.56
C ARG A 83 -4.19 10.12 -6.58
N LEU A 84 -3.69 10.63 -7.69
CA LEU A 84 -3.04 9.83 -8.72
C LEU A 84 -1.54 9.70 -8.42
N SER A 85 -1.20 9.02 -7.35
CA SER A 85 0.20 8.88 -6.91
C SER A 85 0.36 7.69 -5.97
N ASP A 86 1.61 7.21 -5.86
CA ASP A 86 2.04 6.27 -4.82
C ASP A 86 1.27 4.93 -4.78
N MET A 87 0.98 4.37 -5.95
CA MET A 87 0.54 2.98 -6.06
C MET A 87 1.75 2.07 -5.82
N ASN A 88 1.92 1.61 -4.59
CA ASN A 88 3.14 0.97 -4.15
C ASN A 88 2.97 -0.54 -3.94
N CYS A 89 4.03 -1.31 -4.19
CA CYS A 89 4.12 -2.72 -3.84
C CYS A 89 5.41 -3.01 -3.08
N PHE A 90 5.29 -3.73 -1.95
CA PHE A 90 6.40 -4.26 -1.16
C PHE A 90 6.41 -5.79 -1.21
N TRP A 91 7.59 -6.40 -1.34
CA TRP A 91 7.72 -7.86 -1.20
C TRP A 91 9.06 -8.26 -0.59
N ALA A 92 9.16 -9.54 -0.19
CA ALA A 92 10.29 -10.11 0.53
C ALA A 92 10.67 -9.28 1.79
N ALA A 93 9.66 -8.77 2.49
CA ALA A 93 9.85 -7.89 3.63
C ALA A 93 10.26 -8.67 4.88
N ASN A 94 11.25 -8.14 5.61
CA ASN A 94 11.60 -8.58 6.94
C ASN A 94 12.13 -7.41 7.79
N ASP A 95 12.01 -7.53 9.11
CA ASP A 95 12.57 -6.55 10.04
C ASP A 95 13.93 -7.06 10.55
N PRO A 96 15.06 -6.48 10.12
CA PRO A 96 16.38 -6.94 10.53
C PRO A 96 16.68 -6.74 12.01
N LYS A 97 16.05 -5.76 12.66
CA LYS A 97 16.20 -5.50 14.10
C LYS A 97 15.26 -6.38 14.95
N HIS A 98 14.22 -6.96 14.35
CA HIS A 98 13.23 -7.82 15.02
C HIS A 98 12.93 -9.06 14.16
N PRO A 99 13.87 -9.99 14.01
CA PRO A 99 13.71 -11.16 13.15
C PRO A 99 12.45 -11.96 13.47
N GLY A 100 11.71 -12.34 12.44
CA GLY A 100 10.46 -13.10 12.55
C GLY A 100 9.25 -12.32 13.12
N LYS A 101 9.40 -11.02 13.40
CA LYS A 101 8.38 -10.18 14.03
C LYS A 101 7.91 -9.02 13.14
N LEU A 102 7.91 -9.20 11.82
CA LEU A 102 7.48 -8.14 10.88
C LEU A 102 6.15 -7.51 11.29
N LEU A 103 5.12 -8.32 11.48
CA LEU A 103 3.77 -7.83 11.79
C LEU A 103 3.59 -7.34 13.23
N ALA A 104 4.46 -7.73 14.16
CA ALA A 104 4.40 -7.25 15.55
C ALA A 104 4.63 -5.74 15.69
N ARG A 105 5.21 -5.09 14.65
CA ARG A 105 5.43 -3.64 14.62
C ARG A 105 4.45 -2.88 13.74
N SER A 106 3.36 -3.50 13.32
CA SER A 106 2.35 -2.87 12.46
C SER A 106 1.78 -1.59 13.08
N THR A 107 1.42 -1.61 14.36
CA THR A 107 0.93 -0.43 15.09
C THR A 107 1.94 0.72 15.12
N TRP A 108 3.23 0.42 15.19
CA TRP A 108 4.27 1.46 15.16
C TRP A 108 4.49 2.02 13.76
N ARG A 109 4.46 1.19 12.73
CA ARG A 109 4.59 1.66 11.34
C ARG A 109 3.38 2.47 10.91
N ASN A 110 2.19 1.97 11.23
CA ASN A 110 0.91 2.66 11.13
C ASN A 110 0.69 3.43 9.80
N GLY A 111 1.05 2.85 8.66
CA GLY A 111 0.89 3.50 7.35
C GLY A 111 1.88 4.65 7.07
N ILE A 112 2.69 5.06 8.03
CA ILE A 112 3.65 6.14 7.88
C ILE A 112 4.82 5.67 7.01
N PHE A 113 4.90 6.17 5.79
CA PHE A 113 5.83 5.68 4.77
C PHE A 113 7.30 5.65 5.23
N ARG A 114 7.76 6.65 5.97
CA ARG A 114 9.12 6.72 6.51
C ARG A 114 9.47 5.55 7.44
N ASN A 115 8.48 5.01 8.15
CA ASN A 115 8.72 3.93 9.11
C ASN A 115 9.08 2.60 8.44
N TYR A 116 8.75 2.43 7.15
CA TYR A 116 9.15 1.26 6.36
C TYR A 116 10.65 1.26 6.00
N ASN A 117 11.35 2.37 6.19
CA ASN A 117 12.80 2.44 6.06
C ASN A 117 13.55 1.52 7.04
N THR A 118 12.86 1.04 8.08
CA THR A 118 13.41 0.05 9.04
C THR A 118 13.42 -1.38 8.52
N LEU A 119 12.83 -1.64 7.39
CA LEU A 119 12.66 -2.98 6.81
C LEU A 119 13.69 -3.26 5.73
N ASN A 120 14.06 -4.53 5.60
CA ASN A 120 14.61 -5.06 4.35
C ASN A 120 13.44 -5.48 3.46
N LEU A 121 13.39 -4.98 2.24
CA LEU A 121 12.33 -5.32 1.28
C LEU A 121 12.72 -4.88 -0.14
N PHE A 122 12.01 -5.39 -1.12
CA PHE A 122 11.93 -4.78 -2.44
C PHE A 122 10.71 -3.89 -2.53
N TYR A 123 10.81 -2.81 -3.28
CA TYR A 123 9.79 -1.79 -3.45
C TYR A 123 9.68 -1.37 -4.90
N VAL A 124 8.47 -1.37 -5.41
CA VAL A 124 8.12 -0.61 -6.61
C VAL A 124 7.08 0.42 -6.23
N GLY A 125 7.36 1.68 -6.55
CA GLY A 125 6.40 2.79 -6.42
C GLY A 125 6.03 3.29 -7.80
N TYR A 126 4.79 3.05 -8.20
CA TYR A 126 4.22 3.57 -9.43
C TYR A 126 3.65 4.96 -9.16
N GLY A 127 3.96 5.92 -10.01
CA GLY A 127 3.45 7.29 -9.89
C GLY A 127 3.95 8.05 -8.66
N GLY A 128 5.13 7.75 -8.16
CA GLY A 128 5.73 8.49 -7.05
C GLY A 128 5.98 9.97 -7.38
N ASN A 129 6.16 10.81 -6.34
CA ASN A 129 6.36 12.26 -6.45
C ASN A 129 5.27 12.94 -7.30
N ASP A 130 4.02 12.79 -6.91
CA ASP A 130 2.86 13.34 -7.62
C ASP A 130 2.82 12.90 -9.10
N ASN A 131 2.95 11.59 -9.28
CA ASN A 131 2.90 10.92 -10.57
C ASN A 131 3.95 11.40 -11.60
N THR A 132 5.16 11.66 -11.14
CA THR A 132 6.27 12.04 -12.01
C THR A 132 7.30 10.94 -12.21
N THR A 133 7.26 9.88 -11.38
CA THR A 133 8.26 8.80 -11.42
C THR A 133 7.64 7.43 -11.15
N THR A 134 8.24 6.39 -11.73
CA THR A 134 8.07 5.00 -11.29
C THR A 134 9.43 4.46 -10.89
N ARG A 135 9.58 3.98 -9.66
CA ARG A 135 10.87 3.62 -9.07
C ARG A 135 10.89 2.20 -8.54
N PHE A 136 11.97 1.49 -8.84
CA PHE A 136 12.32 0.22 -8.21
C PHE A 136 13.49 0.42 -7.26
N ARG A 137 13.33 -0.02 -6.00
CA ARG A 137 14.33 0.13 -4.94
C ARG A 137 14.51 -1.16 -4.15
N ARG A 138 15.68 -1.29 -3.55
CA ARG A 138 15.95 -2.23 -2.46
C ARG A 138 16.06 -1.45 -1.16
N TYR A 139 15.38 -1.89 -0.10
CA TYR A 139 15.50 -1.32 1.23
C TYR A 139 16.42 -2.18 2.10
N TYR A 140 17.24 -1.52 2.89
CA TYR A 140 18.20 -2.10 3.81
C TYR A 140 18.02 -1.50 5.21
N GLY A 141 17.02 -1.98 5.95
CA GLY A 141 16.60 -1.45 7.25
C GLY A 141 17.67 -1.50 8.32
N GLN A 142 18.71 -2.31 8.15
CA GLN A 142 19.86 -2.32 9.07
C GLN A 142 20.62 -0.99 9.09
N PHE A 143 20.52 -0.16 8.05
CA PHE A 143 21.15 1.15 7.98
C PHE A 143 20.28 2.29 8.51
N TYR A 144 19.06 2.01 8.93
CA TYR A 144 18.18 2.99 9.53
C TYR A 144 18.83 3.59 10.79
N ASP A 145 18.84 4.92 10.89
CA ASP A 145 19.53 5.73 11.91
C ASP A 145 21.07 5.62 11.88
N ILE A 146 21.66 5.01 10.86
CA ILE A 146 23.12 4.85 10.72
C ILE A 146 23.61 5.58 9.47
N ASP A 147 22.99 5.31 8.31
CA ASP A 147 23.41 5.86 7.02
C ASP A 147 22.20 6.00 6.09
N GLU A 148 21.62 7.20 6.03
CA GLU A 148 20.41 7.50 5.26
C GLU A 148 20.59 7.19 3.76
N ALA A 149 21.80 7.41 3.20
CA ALA A 149 22.05 7.18 1.78
C ALA A 149 21.99 5.70 1.38
N ARG A 150 22.23 4.80 2.36
CA ARG A 150 22.25 3.35 2.14
C ARG A 150 20.92 2.66 2.41
N ILE A 151 19.92 3.37 2.98
CA ILE A 151 18.67 2.74 3.38
C ILE A 151 17.91 2.21 2.17
N LYS A 152 17.78 3.01 1.11
CA LYS A 152 16.89 2.70 -0.04
C LYS A 152 17.49 3.08 -1.39
N PRO A 153 18.64 2.49 -1.76
CA PRO A 153 19.25 2.76 -3.06
C PRO A 153 18.28 2.50 -4.21
N LEU A 154 18.39 3.34 -5.21
CA LEU A 154 17.64 3.23 -6.45
C LEU A 154 18.24 2.13 -7.32
N ILE A 155 17.41 1.22 -7.81
CA ILE A 155 17.80 0.19 -8.79
C ILE A 155 17.43 0.67 -10.19
N LYS A 156 16.19 1.16 -10.35
CA LYS A 156 15.68 1.65 -11.63
C LYS A 156 14.67 2.76 -11.42
N GLU A 157 14.66 3.71 -12.35
CA GLU A 157 13.69 4.81 -12.40
C GLU A 157 13.20 5.01 -13.83
N TYR A 158 11.93 5.33 -13.95
CA TYR A 158 11.27 5.76 -15.16
C TYR A 158 10.56 7.09 -14.90
N THR A 159 10.68 8.02 -15.84
CA THR A 159 10.09 9.36 -15.78
C THR A 159 9.26 9.67 -17.02
N ASP A 160 9.25 8.77 -17.98
CA ASP A 160 8.50 8.95 -19.22
C ASP A 160 7.00 8.65 -19.03
N PRO A 161 6.11 9.25 -19.83
CA PRO A 161 4.66 9.15 -19.67
C PRO A 161 4.08 7.72 -19.76
N VAL A 162 4.82 6.79 -20.38
CA VAL A 162 4.36 5.39 -20.52
C VAL A 162 4.37 4.67 -19.20
N HIS A 163 5.28 5.04 -18.30
CA HIS A 163 5.45 4.42 -16.98
C HIS A 163 4.78 5.20 -15.84
N LEU A 164 3.98 6.23 -16.17
CA LEU A 164 3.20 6.98 -15.18
C LEU A 164 1.77 6.47 -15.10
N LEU A 165 1.12 6.71 -13.97
CA LEU A 165 -0.27 6.32 -13.74
C LEU A 165 -1.21 7.14 -14.61
N LYS A 166 -2.33 6.53 -15.01
CA LYS A 166 -3.46 7.18 -15.66
C LYS A 166 -4.70 7.01 -14.78
N PRO A 167 -5.53 8.05 -14.63
CA PRO A 167 -6.73 8.00 -13.82
C PRO A 167 -7.69 6.93 -14.34
N ASN A 168 -8.38 6.25 -13.44
CA ASN A 168 -9.45 5.30 -13.75
C ASN A 168 -9.04 4.14 -14.69
N ARG A 169 -7.75 3.83 -14.72
CA ARG A 169 -7.22 2.73 -15.52
C ARG A 169 -6.86 1.53 -14.64
N TRP A 170 -7.32 0.36 -15.05
CA TRP A 170 -6.87 -0.90 -14.47
C TRP A 170 -5.49 -1.28 -14.96
N TYR A 171 -4.64 -1.66 -14.02
CA TYR A 171 -3.31 -2.22 -14.26
C TYR A 171 -3.30 -3.65 -13.79
N HIS A 172 -2.64 -4.52 -14.53
CA HIS A 172 -2.26 -5.85 -14.11
C HIS A 172 -0.77 -5.82 -13.75
N ILE A 173 -0.47 -6.18 -12.52
CA ILE A 173 0.87 -6.22 -11.96
C ILE A 173 1.25 -7.69 -11.75
#